data_9f2b5d035edd7df86658a6d6d0929270
#
_entry.id   9f2b5d035edd7df86658a6d6d0929270
#
_cell.length_a   1.000
_cell.length_b   1.000
_cell.length_c   1.000
_cell.angle_alpha   90.00
_cell.angle_beta   90.00
_cell.angle_gamma   90.00
#
_symmetry.space_group_name_H-M   'P 1'
#
loop_
_entity.id
_entity.type
_entity.pdbx_description
1 polymer ?
#
loop_
_entity_poly.entity_id
_entity_poly.type
_entity_poly.pdbx_seq_one_letter_code
_entity_poly.pdbx_strand_id
1 'polypeptide(L)'
;MKLKQDLKRNIEKLMAQGATYVDARWYPFEETNSLMMWNGNLKDLSASSQSGVGVRVLYGGAWGFSAASRLEDLAAIFDKAFDNARTAAERVDFPVRLAEKDTVQSSFASPNQIDPFSVPLTEKLEFLRSMDAKLNQAGVAQRVAALNFVKRQIVFLDSEGSEIEKTIIDVFPSFQVMGIDKDGELQTRKYKSARHGSTRGWESLDPAYFSATAERLVRELNQLLVAENCPKDVRSVILLPGIMFLQTHETIGHPLELDRILGYELAFAGGSFVRLEDFGKLRYGSEKLTVRADATLENSPGSFGFDDDGVPAQDNLLIDKGILVGAISGRQMVEEANARARRQIFSGS
;
A
#
# COMPACT_ATOMS: atom_id res chain seq x y z
N MET A 1 -3.90 6.56 26.90
CA MET A 1 -3.93 7.95 27.41
C MET A 1 -2.53 8.48 27.75
N LYS A 2 -1.77 7.88 28.64
CA LYS A 2 -0.45 8.42 29.08
C LYS A 2 0.55 8.59 27.92
N LEU A 3 0.74 7.59 27.08
CA LEU A 3 1.71 7.65 25.97
C LEU A 3 1.37 8.75 24.94
N LYS A 4 0.10 8.94 24.60
CA LYS A 4 -0.30 10.06 23.72
C LYS A 4 0.08 11.42 24.31
N GLN A 5 -0.09 11.61 25.62
CA GLN A 5 0.29 12.84 26.30
C GLN A 5 1.82 13.03 26.29
N ASP A 6 2.57 11.93 26.45
CA ASP A 6 4.03 11.98 26.39
C ASP A 6 4.51 12.30 24.95
N LEU A 7 3.88 11.77 23.91
CA LEU A 7 4.14 12.12 22.51
C LEU A 7 3.88 13.62 22.26
N LYS A 8 2.71 14.15 22.66
CA LYS A 8 2.38 15.56 22.52
C LYS A 8 3.40 16.47 23.21
N ARG A 9 3.77 16.15 24.44
CA ARG A 9 4.78 16.92 25.19
C ARG A 9 6.14 16.97 24.47
N ASN A 10 6.57 15.86 23.89
CA ASN A 10 7.82 15.83 23.14
C ASN A 10 7.74 16.60 21.82
N ILE A 11 6.59 16.55 21.12
CA ILE A 11 6.34 17.40 19.95
C ILE A 11 6.44 18.89 20.33
N GLU A 12 5.74 19.32 21.38
CA GLU A 12 5.76 20.71 21.88
C GLU A 12 7.18 21.14 22.28
N LYS A 13 7.95 20.25 22.95
CA LYS A 13 9.35 20.48 23.31
C LYS A 13 10.20 20.82 22.08
N LEU A 14 10.10 20.02 21.01
CA LEU A 14 10.91 20.25 19.81
C LEU A 14 10.48 21.47 19.03
N MET A 15 9.18 21.77 18.99
CA MET A 15 8.67 23.04 18.42
C MET A 15 9.24 24.24 19.16
N ALA A 16 9.31 24.20 20.51
CA ALA A 16 9.93 25.25 21.32
C ALA A 16 11.46 25.39 21.09
N GLN A 17 12.10 24.33 20.60
CA GLN A 17 13.53 24.32 20.23
C GLN A 17 13.77 24.78 18.78
N GLY A 18 12.73 25.18 18.04
CA GLY A 18 12.84 25.74 16.69
C GLY A 18 12.57 24.78 15.55
N ALA A 19 12.07 23.56 15.81
CA ALA A 19 11.53 22.72 14.76
C ALA A 19 10.37 23.46 14.05
N THR A 20 10.26 23.31 12.72
CA THR A 20 9.18 23.91 11.93
C THR A 20 8.00 22.97 11.75
N TYR A 21 8.24 21.65 11.89
CA TYR A 21 7.22 20.62 11.90
C TYR A 21 7.75 19.38 12.63
N VAL A 22 6.87 18.69 13.36
CA VAL A 22 7.16 17.43 14.04
C VAL A 22 5.95 16.52 13.90
N ASP A 23 6.15 15.27 13.51
CA ASP A 23 5.13 14.23 13.63
C ASP A 23 5.65 12.98 14.35
N ALA A 24 4.71 12.25 14.94
CA ALA A 24 4.94 10.97 15.55
C ALA A 24 3.89 9.97 15.11
N ARG A 25 4.34 8.79 14.68
CA ARG A 25 3.50 7.64 14.34
C ARG A 25 3.79 6.52 15.31
N TRP A 26 2.83 6.27 16.17
CA TRP A 26 2.89 5.17 17.11
C TRP A 26 2.04 4.02 16.61
N TYR A 27 2.66 2.86 16.49
CA TYR A 27 2.01 1.58 16.25
C TYR A 27 1.87 0.85 17.59
N PRO A 28 0.73 0.91 18.27
CA PRO A 28 0.47 0.13 19.48
C PRO A 28 0.67 -1.35 19.22
N PHE A 29 0.23 -1.83 18.06
CA PHE A 29 0.49 -3.15 17.55
C PHE A 29 0.34 -3.21 16.02
N GLU A 30 1.09 -4.11 15.41
CA GLU A 30 0.80 -4.73 14.12
C GLU A 30 0.88 -6.24 14.31
N GLU A 31 -0.25 -6.91 14.11
CA GLU A 31 -0.41 -8.35 14.26
C GLU A 31 -0.55 -8.98 12.88
N THR A 32 0.14 -10.11 12.68
CA THR A 32 0.00 -10.90 11.47
C THR A 32 -0.32 -12.34 11.82
N ASN A 33 -1.21 -12.97 11.02
CA ASN A 33 -1.44 -14.40 11.05
C ASN A 33 -1.25 -14.93 9.62
N SER A 34 -0.39 -15.94 9.45
CA SER A 34 -0.18 -16.63 8.19
C SER A 34 -0.48 -18.11 8.34
N LEU A 35 -1.26 -18.65 7.40
CA LEU A 35 -1.58 -20.05 7.31
C LEU A 35 -1.38 -20.50 5.86
N MET A 36 -0.64 -21.63 5.65
CA MET A 36 -0.41 -22.18 4.32
C MET A 36 -0.49 -23.68 4.33
N MET A 37 -1.28 -24.20 3.41
CA MET A 37 -1.29 -25.62 3.04
C MET A 37 -0.56 -25.84 1.72
N TRP A 38 0.24 -26.90 1.65
CA TRP A 38 0.91 -27.36 0.46
C TRP A 38 0.63 -28.86 0.27
N ASN A 39 -0.01 -29.22 -0.83
CA ASN A 39 -0.38 -30.59 -1.13
C ASN A 39 -1.10 -31.31 0.02
N GLY A 40 -2.07 -30.64 0.67
CA GLY A 40 -2.85 -31.17 1.78
C GLY A 40 -2.19 -31.12 3.15
N ASN A 41 -0.94 -30.69 3.23
CA ASN A 41 -0.20 -30.60 4.50
C ASN A 41 -0.08 -29.16 4.96
N LEU A 42 -0.26 -28.90 6.25
CA LEU A 42 0.02 -27.61 6.85
C LEU A 42 1.53 -27.34 6.81
N LYS A 43 1.96 -26.30 6.12
CA LYS A 43 3.36 -25.92 5.92
C LYS A 43 3.76 -24.67 6.70
N ASP A 44 2.83 -23.74 6.87
CA ASP A 44 3.03 -22.55 7.70
C ASP A 44 1.82 -22.34 8.59
N LEU A 45 2.11 -22.03 9.82
CA LEU A 45 1.18 -21.54 10.82
C LEU A 45 1.97 -20.60 11.72
N SER A 46 1.94 -19.33 11.40
CA SER A 46 2.69 -18.33 12.12
C SER A 46 1.80 -17.19 12.58
N ALA A 47 2.16 -16.64 13.73
CA ALA A 47 1.57 -15.43 14.27
C ALA A 47 2.69 -14.54 14.82
N SER A 48 2.64 -13.26 14.54
CA SER A 48 3.57 -12.29 15.10
C SER A 48 2.85 -11.03 15.53
N SER A 49 3.43 -10.32 16.48
CA SER A 49 2.98 -9.01 16.89
C SER A 49 4.20 -8.13 17.10
N GLN A 50 4.14 -6.91 16.60
CA GLN A 50 5.19 -5.91 16.79
C GLN A 50 4.57 -4.56 17.13
N SER A 51 5.36 -3.70 17.76
CA SER A 51 4.98 -2.33 18.11
C SER A 51 6.16 -1.40 17.90
N GLY A 52 5.89 -0.08 17.81
CA GLY A 52 6.97 0.88 17.66
C GLY A 52 6.47 2.30 17.50
N VAL A 53 7.40 3.25 17.53
CA VAL A 53 7.17 4.65 17.23
C VAL A 53 8.19 5.15 16.22
N GLY A 54 7.75 5.89 15.24
CA GLY A 54 8.58 6.67 14.32
C GLY A 54 8.31 8.16 14.54
N VAL A 55 9.37 8.97 14.53
CA VAL A 55 9.30 10.42 14.69
C VAL A 55 10.00 11.08 13.51
N ARG A 56 9.35 12.05 12.88
CA ARG A 56 9.97 12.94 11.89
C ARG A 56 10.01 14.37 12.43
N VAL A 57 11.08 15.05 12.14
CA VAL A 57 11.30 16.44 12.51
C VAL A 57 11.78 17.22 11.30
N LEU A 58 11.17 18.36 11.02
CA LEU A 58 11.65 19.31 10.04
C LEU A 58 12.29 20.50 10.77
N TYR A 59 13.56 20.74 10.49
CA TYR A 59 14.33 21.86 11.07
C TYR A 59 15.24 22.46 10.01
N GLY A 60 15.22 23.78 9.86
CA GLY A 60 16.07 24.48 8.87
C GLY A 60 15.85 23.99 7.42
N GLY A 61 14.67 23.48 7.10
CA GLY A 61 14.34 22.92 5.79
C GLY A 61 14.87 21.50 5.54
N ALA A 62 15.38 20.81 6.57
CA ALA A 62 15.85 19.43 6.45
C ALA A 62 15.06 18.47 7.35
N TRP A 63 14.82 17.26 6.85
CA TRP A 63 14.22 16.19 7.63
C TRP A 63 15.23 15.47 8.52
N GLY A 64 14.80 15.15 9.74
CA GLY A 64 15.40 14.16 10.60
C GLY A 64 14.38 13.09 10.97
N PHE A 65 14.85 11.86 11.09
CA PHE A 65 14.04 10.70 11.44
C PHE A 65 14.71 9.87 12.53
N SER A 66 13.87 9.31 13.41
CA SER A 66 14.27 8.29 14.37
C SER A 66 13.09 7.36 14.63
N ALA A 67 13.39 6.08 14.90
CA ALA A 67 12.34 5.11 15.26
C ALA A 67 12.89 4.11 16.30
N ALA A 68 11.97 3.54 17.08
CA ALA A 68 12.28 2.44 17.98
C ALA A 68 11.05 1.54 18.19
N SER A 69 11.31 0.26 18.45
CA SER A 69 10.31 -0.72 18.89
C SER A 69 10.10 -0.73 20.40
N ARG A 70 11.05 -0.21 21.17
CA ARG A 70 10.97 -0.06 22.62
C ARG A 70 10.73 1.40 22.98
N LEU A 71 9.78 1.63 23.88
CA LEU A 71 9.29 2.97 24.22
C LEU A 71 9.79 3.44 25.62
N GLU A 72 10.77 2.75 26.21
CA GLU A 72 11.28 3.05 27.56
C GLU A 72 11.91 4.44 27.64
N ASP A 73 12.52 4.92 26.55
CA ASP A 73 13.07 6.27 26.45
C ASP A 73 12.52 7.00 25.22
N LEU A 74 11.25 7.37 25.32
CA LEU A 74 10.57 8.10 24.24
C LEU A 74 11.26 9.44 23.93
N ALA A 75 11.76 10.15 24.93
CA ALA A 75 12.41 11.45 24.75
C ALA A 75 13.69 11.33 23.89
N ALA A 76 14.49 10.28 24.10
CA ALA A 76 15.70 10.05 23.30
C ALA A 76 15.40 9.81 21.82
N ILE A 77 14.24 9.20 21.48
CA ILE A 77 13.82 9.01 20.07
C ILE A 77 13.56 10.36 19.43
N PHE A 78 12.86 11.26 20.11
CA PHE A 78 12.58 12.61 19.63
C PHE A 78 13.85 13.46 19.51
N ASP A 79 14.69 13.45 20.54
CA ASP A 79 15.96 14.19 20.56
C ASP A 79 16.86 13.73 19.40
N LYS A 80 16.96 12.41 19.15
CA LYS A 80 17.73 11.86 18.03
C LYS A 80 17.17 12.29 16.66
N ALA A 81 15.85 12.29 16.49
CA ALA A 81 15.25 12.79 15.25
C ALA A 81 15.57 14.27 15.03
N PHE A 82 15.54 15.08 16.08
CA PHE A 82 15.87 16.50 16.03
C PHE A 82 17.35 16.74 15.71
N ASP A 83 18.26 16.00 16.34
CA ASP A 83 19.70 16.10 16.06
C ASP A 83 20.02 15.69 14.62
N ASN A 84 19.35 14.67 14.09
CA ASN A 84 19.47 14.28 12.68
C ASN A 84 19.02 15.41 11.75
N ALA A 85 17.88 16.08 12.06
CA ALA A 85 17.39 17.21 11.28
C ALA A 85 18.36 18.40 11.32
N ARG A 86 18.91 18.73 12.49
CA ARG A 86 19.90 19.81 12.67
C ARG A 86 21.15 19.55 11.85
N THR A 87 21.68 18.32 11.92
CA THR A 87 22.88 17.94 11.16
C THR A 87 22.63 17.99 9.65
N ALA A 88 21.46 17.56 9.20
CA ALA A 88 21.08 17.62 7.79
C ALA A 88 20.88 19.08 7.30
N ALA A 89 20.34 19.95 8.15
CA ALA A 89 20.11 21.37 7.82
C ALA A 89 21.40 22.14 7.49
N GLU A 90 22.55 21.71 8.00
CA GLU A 90 23.85 22.32 7.67
C GLU A 90 24.26 22.12 6.20
N ARG A 91 23.61 21.20 5.47
CA ARG A 91 23.97 20.76 4.11
C ARG A 91 22.79 20.79 3.15
N VAL A 92 21.67 21.38 3.53
CA VAL A 92 20.50 21.43 2.66
C VAL A 92 20.63 22.55 1.63
N ASP A 93 20.63 22.17 0.35
CA ASP A 93 20.64 23.14 -0.75
C ASP A 93 19.23 23.62 -1.13
N PHE A 94 18.23 22.75 -0.92
CA PHE A 94 16.82 23.00 -1.23
C PHE A 94 15.96 22.77 0.01
N PRO A 95 15.58 23.87 0.73
CA PRO A 95 14.80 23.73 1.95
C PRO A 95 13.42 23.15 1.67
N VAL A 96 13.09 22.08 2.39
CA VAL A 96 11.76 21.46 2.37
C VAL A 96 10.71 22.44 2.92
N ARG A 97 9.57 22.51 2.24
CA ARG A 97 8.35 23.18 2.68
C ARG A 97 7.20 22.20 2.55
N LEU A 98 6.21 22.32 3.43
CA LEU A 98 5.02 21.48 3.41
C LEU A 98 3.83 22.28 2.96
N ALA A 99 3.03 21.77 2.04
CA ALA A 99 1.73 22.33 1.72
C ALA A 99 0.85 22.36 2.96
N GLU A 100 0.04 23.39 3.09
CA GLU A 100 -0.93 23.51 4.18
C GLU A 100 -1.94 22.36 4.14
N LYS A 101 -2.41 21.95 5.30
CA LYS A 101 -3.50 20.99 5.47
C LYS A 101 -4.41 21.41 6.62
N ASP A 102 -5.61 20.91 6.63
CA ASP A 102 -6.51 21.08 7.77
C ASP A 102 -6.01 20.27 8.98
N THR A 103 -6.22 20.83 10.17
CA THR A 103 -6.04 20.10 11.44
C THR A 103 -7.15 19.08 11.58
N VAL A 104 -6.79 17.82 11.78
CA VAL A 104 -7.73 16.71 11.86
C VAL A 104 -7.67 16.03 13.23
N GLN A 105 -8.83 15.90 13.89
CA GLN A 105 -9.02 15.07 15.07
C GLN A 105 -10.07 14.02 14.74
N SER A 106 -9.63 12.79 14.40
CA SER A 106 -10.53 11.78 13.84
C SER A 106 -10.05 10.37 14.12
N SER A 107 -10.91 9.41 13.81
CA SER A 107 -10.56 8.00 13.77
C SER A 107 -11.05 7.36 12.49
N PHE A 108 -10.33 6.34 12.03
CA PHE A 108 -10.69 5.52 10.89
C PHE A 108 -10.56 4.05 11.25
N ALA A 109 -11.54 3.23 10.86
CA ALA A 109 -11.44 1.80 10.91
C ALA A 109 -11.83 1.21 9.56
N SER A 110 -11.08 0.22 9.08
CA SER A 110 -11.48 -0.51 7.88
C SER A 110 -12.83 -1.19 8.11
N PRO A 111 -13.73 -1.19 7.11
CA PRO A 111 -15.07 -1.73 7.27
C PRO A 111 -15.02 -3.26 7.33
N ASN A 112 -15.04 -3.83 8.53
CA ASN A 112 -15.12 -5.27 8.74
C ASN A 112 -16.29 -5.60 9.63
N GLN A 113 -16.94 -6.76 9.38
CA GLN A 113 -18.02 -7.29 10.24
C GLN A 113 -17.47 -8.33 11.21
N ILE A 114 -16.50 -9.13 10.75
CA ILE A 114 -15.90 -10.20 11.53
C ILE A 114 -14.38 -10.01 11.53
N ASP A 115 -13.84 -9.66 12.69
CA ASP A 115 -12.38 -9.57 12.87
C ASP A 115 -11.75 -10.95 12.68
N PRO A 116 -10.88 -11.15 11.66
CA PRO A 116 -10.26 -12.45 11.41
C PRO A 116 -9.35 -12.92 12.55
N PHE A 117 -8.89 -12.03 13.43
CA PHE A 117 -8.10 -12.41 14.61
C PHE A 117 -8.97 -13.01 15.72
N SER A 118 -10.28 -12.75 15.72
CA SER A 118 -11.24 -13.39 16.63
C SER A 118 -11.75 -14.76 16.15
N VAL A 119 -11.53 -15.09 14.86
CA VAL A 119 -11.99 -16.37 14.28
C VAL A 119 -11.13 -17.53 14.81
N PRO A 120 -11.75 -18.65 15.29
CA PRO A 120 -11.02 -19.81 15.76
C PRO A 120 -10.08 -20.40 14.70
N LEU A 121 -8.90 -20.87 15.13
CA LEU A 121 -7.94 -21.51 14.23
C LEU A 121 -8.53 -22.70 13.48
N THR A 122 -9.39 -23.46 14.14
CA THR A 122 -10.10 -24.62 13.54
C THR A 122 -10.90 -24.20 12.31
N GLU A 123 -11.66 -23.12 12.38
CA GLU A 123 -12.44 -22.58 11.27
C GLU A 123 -11.56 -22.10 10.11
N LYS A 124 -10.45 -21.41 10.40
CA LYS A 124 -9.46 -21.01 9.40
C LYS A 124 -8.87 -22.22 8.66
N LEU A 125 -8.53 -23.26 9.42
CA LEU A 125 -7.99 -24.52 8.86
C LEU A 125 -9.04 -25.29 8.07
N GLU A 126 -10.29 -25.31 8.48
CA GLU A 126 -11.39 -25.93 7.74
C GLU A 126 -11.61 -25.24 6.39
N PHE A 127 -11.62 -23.92 6.37
CA PHE A 127 -11.66 -23.17 5.12
C PHE A 127 -10.50 -23.55 4.19
N LEU A 128 -9.25 -23.54 4.66
CA LEU A 128 -8.08 -23.90 3.85
C LEU A 128 -8.13 -25.33 3.37
N ARG A 129 -8.52 -26.30 4.20
CA ARG A 129 -8.68 -27.71 3.83
C ARG A 129 -9.74 -27.88 2.74
N SER A 130 -10.85 -27.17 2.85
CA SER A 130 -11.91 -27.21 1.83
C SER A 130 -11.40 -26.68 0.48
N MET A 131 -10.62 -25.60 0.48
CA MET A 131 -10.01 -25.06 -0.73
C MET A 131 -8.94 -26.01 -1.30
N ASP A 132 -8.04 -26.54 -0.46
CA ASP A 132 -7.02 -27.52 -0.89
C ASP A 132 -7.66 -28.76 -1.53
N ALA A 133 -8.75 -29.26 -0.96
CA ALA A 133 -9.49 -30.39 -1.52
C ALA A 133 -10.05 -30.08 -2.92
N LYS A 134 -10.54 -28.88 -3.16
CA LYS A 134 -11.02 -28.41 -4.47
C LYS A 134 -9.89 -28.26 -5.50
N LEU A 135 -8.71 -27.89 -5.05
CA LEU A 135 -7.50 -27.80 -5.90
C LEU A 135 -6.90 -29.18 -6.21
N ASN A 136 -7.22 -30.22 -5.44
CA ASN A 136 -6.68 -31.57 -5.59
C ASN A 136 -7.41 -32.36 -6.68
N GLN A 137 -7.09 -32.13 -7.93
CA GLN A 137 -7.73 -32.77 -9.08
C GLN A 137 -6.69 -33.25 -10.10
N ALA A 138 -7.15 -34.02 -11.09
CA ALA A 138 -6.31 -34.52 -12.16
C ALA A 138 -5.55 -33.38 -12.87
N GLY A 139 -4.29 -33.61 -13.22
CA GLY A 139 -3.40 -32.65 -13.84
C GLY A 139 -2.66 -31.71 -12.85
N VAL A 140 -3.06 -31.69 -11.58
CA VAL A 140 -2.38 -30.90 -10.54
C VAL A 140 -1.29 -31.71 -9.87
N ALA A 141 -0.04 -31.35 -10.10
CA ALA A 141 1.14 -31.94 -9.45
C ALA A 141 1.42 -31.30 -8.08
N GLN A 142 1.21 -29.99 -7.97
CA GLN A 142 1.36 -29.25 -6.73
C GLN A 142 0.26 -28.22 -6.57
N ARG A 143 -0.13 -27.97 -5.32
CA ARG A 143 -1.14 -26.96 -4.98
C ARG A 143 -0.81 -26.26 -3.67
N VAL A 144 -1.18 -24.99 -3.61
CA VAL A 144 -1.04 -24.14 -2.43
C VAL A 144 -2.37 -23.45 -2.16
N ALA A 145 -2.78 -23.47 -0.90
CA ALA A 145 -3.86 -22.65 -0.38
C ALA A 145 -3.34 -21.89 0.86
N ALA A 146 -3.43 -20.57 0.86
CA ALA A 146 -2.92 -19.76 1.95
C ALA A 146 -3.87 -18.61 2.30
N LEU A 147 -3.83 -18.23 3.58
CA LEU A 147 -4.47 -17.03 4.12
C LEU A 147 -3.44 -16.23 4.87
N ASN A 148 -3.42 -14.94 4.64
CA ASN A 148 -2.64 -13.99 5.42
C ASN A 148 -3.56 -12.88 5.93
N PHE A 149 -3.46 -12.58 7.21
CA PHE A 149 -4.20 -11.52 7.89
C PHE A 149 -3.23 -10.55 8.53
N VAL A 150 -3.49 -9.27 8.36
CA VAL A 150 -2.76 -8.19 9.02
C VAL A 150 -3.77 -7.31 9.75
N LYS A 151 -3.50 -7.00 11.02
CA LYS A 151 -4.25 -6.02 11.80
C LYS A 151 -3.30 -5.06 12.44
N ARG A 152 -3.49 -3.77 12.18
CA ARG A 152 -2.63 -2.73 12.74
C ARG A 152 -3.45 -1.59 13.33
N GLN A 153 -2.95 -1.04 14.42
CA GLN A 153 -3.42 0.21 14.98
C GLN A 153 -2.31 1.25 14.82
N ILE A 154 -2.67 2.44 14.36
CA ILE A 154 -1.76 3.55 14.14
C ILE A 154 -2.34 4.77 14.85
N VAL A 155 -1.52 5.43 15.65
CA VAL A 155 -1.84 6.73 16.25
C VAL A 155 -0.87 7.74 15.65
N PHE A 156 -1.41 8.68 14.90
CA PHE A 156 -0.68 9.78 14.29
C PHE A 156 -0.93 11.06 15.07
N LEU A 157 0.13 11.79 15.37
CA LEU A 157 0.12 13.10 16.04
C LEU A 157 1.09 14.03 15.32
N ASP A 158 0.72 15.27 15.11
CA ASP A 158 1.63 16.27 14.55
C ASP A 158 1.62 17.59 15.31
N SER A 159 2.58 18.45 14.98
CA SER A 159 2.71 19.79 15.54
C SER A 159 1.68 20.79 15.03
N GLU A 160 0.91 20.45 13.99
CA GLU A 160 -0.20 21.25 13.46
C GLU A 160 -1.53 20.95 14.19
N GLY A 161 -1.48 20.07 15.20
CA GLY A 161 -2.60 19.75 16.07
C GLY A 161 -3.46 18.58 15.62
N SER A 162 -3.06 17.85 14.58
CA SER A 162 -3.80 16.65 14.16
C SER A 162 -3.57 15.49 15.14
N GLU A 163 -4.64 14.74 15.39
CA GLU A 163 -4.65 13.50 16.15
C GLU A 163 -5.55 12.49 15.45
N ILE A 164 -4.96 11.45 14.87
CA ILE A 164 -5.67 10.47 14.06
C ILE A 164 -5.38 9.06 14.59
N GLU A 165 -6.44 8.29 14.85
CA GLU A 165 -6.33 6.87 15.17
C GLU A 165 -6.83 6.04 14.00
N LYS A 166 -5.99 5.12 13.50
CA LYS A 166 -6.37 4.20 12.42
C LYS A 166 -6.34 2.77 12.92
N THR A 167 -7.39 1.99 12.64
CA THR A 167 -7.39 0.53 12.81
C THR A 167 -7.65 -0.09 11.45
N ILE A 168 -6.69 -0.85 10.94
CA ILE A 168 -6.74 -1.43 9.60
C ILE A 168 -6.64 -2.95 9.72
N ILE A 169 -7.55 -3.64 9.03
CA ILE A 169 -7.52 -5.09 8.87
C ILE A 169 -7.41 -5.39 7.39
N ASP A 170 -6.44 -6.24 7.03
CA ASP A 170 -6.24 -6.72 5.67
C ASP A 170 -6.35 -8.24 5.65
N VAL A 171 -7.02 -8.77 4.63
CA VAL A 171 -7.21 -10.21 4.37
C VAL A 171 -6.70 -10.54 3.00
N PHE A 172 -5.73 -11.44 2.90
CA PHE A 172 -5.11 -11.86 1.64
C PHE A 172 -5.23 -13.37 1.45
N PRO A 173 -6.25 -13.86 0.71
CA PRO A 173 -6.30 -15.25 0.27
C PRO A 173 -5.38 -15.47 -0.92
N SER A 174 -4.72 -16.62 -0.98
CA SER A 174 -3.85 -17.01 -2.09
C SER A 174 -4.05 -18.48 -2.43
N PHE A 175 -4.30 -18.75 -3.72
CA PHE A 175 -4.46 -20.10 -4.25
C PHE A 175 -3.59 -20.27 -5.50
N GLN A 176 -2.94 -21.42 -5.60
CA GLN A 176 -2.08 -21.75 -6.73
C GLN A 176 -2.15 -23.24 -7.03
N VAL A 177 -2.15 -23.57 -8.32
CA VAL A 177 -2.00 -24.93 -8.84
C VAL A 177 -0.88 -24.97 -9.87
N MET A 178 -0.12 -26.05 -9.87
CA MET A 178 0.99 -26.28 -10.77
C MET A 178 0.87 -27.70 -11.36
N GLY A 179 1.23 -27.84 -12.62
CA GLY A 179 1.24 -29.13 -13.34
C GLY A 179 2.40 -29.16 -14.31
N ILE A 180 2.70 -30.33 -14.82
CA ILE A 180 3.74 -30.57 -15.84
C ILE A 180 3.05 -30.77 -17.18
N ASP A 181 3.44 -29.96 -18.18
CA ASP A 181 2.90 -30.07 -19.52
C ASP A 181 3.55 -31.24 -20.32
N LYS A 182 3.12 -31.40 -21.57
CA LYS A 182 3.61 -32.46 -22.48
C LYS A 182 5.12 -32.38 -22.80
N ASP A 183 5.69 -31.19 -22.65
CA ASP A 183 7.11 -30.91 -22.93
C ASP A 183 7.98 -31.03 -21.67
N GLY A 184 7.37 -31.36 -20.52
CA GLY A 184 8.03 -31.48 -19.22
C GLY A 184 8.18 -30.14 -18.46
N GLU A 185 7.58 -29.08 -18.95
CA GLU A 185 7.69 -27.76 -18.36
C GLU A 185 6.63 -27.54 -17.28
N LEU A 186 7.01 -26.79 -16.23
CA LEU A 186 6.13 -26.45 -15.11
C LEU A 186 5.18 -25.32 -15.50
N GLN A 187 3.90 -25.62 -15.54
CA GLN A 187 2.84 -24.66 -15.75
C GLN A 187 2.15 -24.27 -14.45
N THR A 188 1.75 -23.02 -14.32
CA THR A 188 1.17 -22.47 -13.08
C THR A 188 -0.09 -21.65 -13.35
N ARG A 189 -1.09 -21.83 -12.49
CA ARG A 189 -2.22 -20.90 -12.36
C ARG A 189 -2.33 -20.41 -10.92
N LYS A 190 -2.43 -19.10 -10.76
CA LYS A 190 -2.60 -18.43 -9.46
C LYS A 190 -3.92 -17.68 -9.43
N TYR A 191 -4.52 -17.61 -8.26
CA TYR A 191 -5.59 -16.65 -8.02
C TYR A 191 -5.03 -15.22 -8.18
N LYS A 192 -5.44 -14.57 -9.24
CA LYS A 192 -5.17 -13.17 -9.53
C LYS A 192 -6.49 -12.50 -9.87
N SER A 193 -6.90 -11.56 -9.06
CA SER A 193 -8.14 -10.82 -9.22
C SER A 193 -7.95 -9.46 -8.58
N ALA A 194 -8.73 -8.48 -8.97
CA ALA A 194 -8.88 -7.24 -8.23
C ALA A 194 -9.35 -7.46 -6.77
N ARG A 195 -9.76 -8.69 -6.43
CA ARG A 195 -10.20 -9.12 -5.09
C ARG A 195 -9.17 -10.01 -4.38
N HIS A 196 -7.90 -10.00 -4.74
CA HIS A 196 -6.89 -10.82 -4.06
C HIS A 196 -6.53 -10.30 -2.66
N GLY A 197 -7.02 -9.14 -2.26
CA GLY A 197 -6.95 -8.57 -0.92
C GLY A 197 -8.24 -7.82 -0.58
N SER A 198 -8.57 -7.72 0.70
CA SER A 198 -9.77 -7.02 1.19
C SER A 198 -9.54 -6.44 2.58
N THR A 199 -10.13 -5.30 2.86
CA THR A 199 -10.19 -4.68 4.20
C THR A 199 -11.47 -5.02 4.95
N ARG A 200 -12.33 -5.92 4.43
CA ARG A 200 -13.63 -6.26 5.02
C ARG A 200 -13.56 -7.25 6.18
N GLY A 201 -12.48 -7.92 6.45
CA GLY A 201 -12.40 -8.94 7.46
C GLY A 201 -12.73 -10.35 6.95
N TRP A 202 -13.06 -11.27 7.88
CA TRP A 202 -13.30 -12.69 7.59
C TRP A 202 -14.46 -12.92 6.60
N GLU A 203 -15.50 -12.11 6.68
CA GLU A 203 -16.65 -12.19 5.76
C GLU A 203 -16.30 -11.98 4.28
N SER A 204 -15.10 -11.49 3.98
CA SER A 204 -14.62 -11.40 2.59
C SER A 204 -14.26 -12.76 1.99
N LEU A 205 -14.07 -13.77 2.83
CA LEU A 205 -13.74 -15.14 2.44
C LEU A 205 -15.01 -15.96 2.15
N ASP A 206 -15.79 -15.54 1.15
CA ASP A 206 -16.98 -16.27 0.70
C ASP A 206 -16.61 -17.69 0.20
N PRO A 207 -17.02 -18.76 0.90
CA PRO A 207 -16.67 -20.13 0.52
C PRO A 207 -17.16 -20.54 -0.88
N ALA A 208 -18.33 -20.05 -1.30
CA ALA A 208 -18.89 -20.36 -2.62
C ALA A 208 -18.05 -19.73 -3.73
N TYR A 209 -17.70 -18.45 -3.59
CA TYR A 209 -16.84 -17.74 -4.54
C TYR A 209 -15.46 -18.39 -4.65
N PHE A 210 -14.81 -18.72 -3.53
CA PHE A 210 -13.48 -19.31 -3.55
C PHE A 210 -13.47 -20.76 -4.00
N SER A 211 -14.54 -21.52 -3.73
CA SER A 211 -14.73 -22.87 -4.29
C SER A 211 -14.79 -22.83 -5.82
N ALA A 212 -15.63 -21.97 -6.39
CA ALA A 212 -15.73 -21.77 -7.82
C ALA A 212 -14.40 -21.27 -8.43
N THR A 213 -13.68 -20.43 -7.70
CA THR A 213 -12.35 -19.95 -8.10
C THR A 213 -11.33 -21.10 -8.12
N ALA A 214 -11.30 -21.95 -7.11
CA ALA A 214 -10.40 -23.11 -7.07
C ALA A 214 -10.64 -24.06 -8.25
N GLU A 215 -11.90 -24.38 -8.53
CA GLU A 215 -12.30 -25.21 -9.68
C GLU A 215 -11.92 -24.55 -11.02
N ARG A 216 -12.05 -23.24 -11.12
CA ARG A 216 -11.62 -22.49 -12.32
C ARG A 216 -10.12 -22.58 -12.52
N LEU A 217 -9.30 -22.41 -11.47
CA LEU A 217 -7.84 -22.52 -11.55
C LEU A 217 -7.39 -23.87 -12.07
N VAL A 218 -8.04 -24.94 -11.60
CA VAL A 218 -7.74 -26.31 -12.08
C VAL A 218 -8.12 -26.47 -13.56
N ARG A 219 -9.30 -26.00 -13.97
CA ARG A 219 -9.69 -26.06 -15.38
C ARG A 219 -8.72 -25.28 -16.27
N GLU A 220 -8.34 -24.07 -15.87
CA GLU A 220 -7.38 -23.24 -16.60
C GLU A 220 -5.99 -23.88 -16.66
N LEU A 221 -5.53 -24.54 -15.58
CA LEU A 221 -4.28 -25.28 -15.58
C LEU A 221 -4.35 -26.43 -16.59
N ASN A 222 -5.40 -27.25 -16.54
CA ASN A 222 -5.54 -28.40 -17.45
C ASN A 222 -5.60 -27.97 -18.94
N GLN A 223 -6.21 -26.83 -19.22
CA GLN A 223 -6.17 -26.23 -20.57
C GLN A 223 -4.75 -25.79 -20.94
N LEU A 224 -3.99 -25.21 -19.99
CA LEU A 224 -2.64 -24.74 -20.22
C LEU A 224 -1.66 -25.90 -20.46
N LEU A 225 -1.83 -27.04 -19.77
CA LEU A 225 -0.96 -28.20 -19.91
C LEU A 225 -0.95 -28.80 -21.33
N VAL A 226 -1.99 -28.53 -22.11
CA VAL A 226 -2.14 -29.06 -23.49
C VAL A 226 -2.15 -27.91 -24.53
N ALA A 227 -2.05 -26.66 -24.11
CA ALA A 227 -2.06 -25.51 -24.99
C ALA A 227 -0.78 -25.45 -25.85
N GLU A 228 -0.92 -24.95 -27.05
CA GLU A 228 0.22 -24.58 -27.89
C GLU A 228 0.87 -23.30 -27.37
N ASN A 229 2.16 -23.13 -27.63
CA ASN A 229 2.87 -21.90 -27.31
C ASN A 229 2.29 -20.71 -28.08
N CYS A 230 2.24 -19.55 -27.40
CA CYS A 230 1.82 -18.32 -28.01
C CYS A 230 2.69 -18.00 -29.25
N PRO A 231 2.12 -17.80 -30.44
CA PRO A 231 2.89 -17.51 -31.63
C PRO A 231 3.58 -16.13 -31.53
N LYS A 232 4.73 -16.02 -32.23
CA LYS A 232 5.45 -14.75 -32.34
C LYS A 232 4.89 -13.95 -33.53
N ASP A 233 3.91 -13.11 -33.26
CA ASP A 233 3.28 -12.27 -34.30
C ASP A 233 2.83 -10.92 -33.72
N VAL A 234 2.21 -10.09 -34.57
CA VAL A 234 1.60 -8.80 -34.19
C VAL A 234 0.07 -8.96 -34.20
N ARG A 235 -0.55 -8.80 -33.07
CA ARG A 235 -2.01 -8.91 -32.92
C ARG A 235 -2.55 -7.98 -31.84
N SER A 236 -3.87 -7.76 -31.85
CA SER A 236 -4.57 -7.09 -30.78
C SER A 236 -4.60 -7.98 -29.52
N VAL A 237 -4.44 -7.36 -28.34
CA VAL A 237 -4.42 -8.04 -27.05
C VAL A 237 -5.51 -7.49 -26.16
N ILE A 238 -6.26 -8.37 -25.51
CA ILE A 238 -7.19 -8.04 -24.43
C ILE A 238 -6.50 -8.38 -23.10
N LEU A 239 -6.21 -7.35 -22.30
CA LEU A 239 -5.63 -7.50 -20.98
C LEU A 239 -6.72 -7.50 -19.91
N LEU A 240 -6.82 -8.59 -19.16
CA LEU A 240 -7.78 -8.71 -18.05
C LEU A 240 -7.28 -7.97 -16.80
N PRO A 241 -8.19 -7.60 -15.87
CA PRO A 241 -7.82 -6.88 -14.65
C PRO A 241 -6.68 -7.51 -13.83
N GLY A 242 -6.58 -8.85 -13.84
CA GLY A 242 -5.53 -9.58 -13.13
C GLY A 242 -4.10 -9.36 -13.66
N ILE A 243 -3.92 -8.75 -14.83
CA ILE A 243 -2.63 -8.27 -15.35
C ILE A 243 -2.61 -6.76 -15.50
N MET A 244 -3.77 -6.16 -15.77
CA MET A 244 -3.89 -4.71 -15.97
C MET A 244 -3.51 -3.91 -14.73
N PHE A 245 -3.71 -4.44 -13.51
CA PHE A 245 -3.30 -3.71 -12.30
C PHE A 245 -1.78 -3.45 -12.29
N LEU A 246 -0.97 -4.45 -12.68
CA LEU A 246 0.48 -4.29 -12.76
C LEU A 246 0.86 -3.34 -13.90
N GLN A 247 0.24 -3.51 -15.08
CA GLN A 247 0.48 -2.63 -16.21
C GLN A 247 0.14 -1.17 -15.87
N THR A 248 -0.98 -0.91 -15.19
CA THR A 248 -1.37 0.43 -14.74
C THR A 248 -0.42 0.97 -13.69
N HIS A 249 0.00 0.14 -12.74
CA HIS A 249 0.98 0.51 -11.70
C HIS A 249 2.32 0.96 -12.32
N GLU A 250 2.89 0.16 -13.23
CA GLU A 250 4.20 0.42 -13.81
C GLU A 250 4.19 1.56 -14.86
N THR A 251 3.13 1.67 -15.66
CA THR A 251 3.10 2.62 -16.78
C THR A 251 2.37 3.93 -16.47
N ILE A 252 1.60 3.98 -15.40
CA ILE A 252 0.85 5.17 -15.00
C ILE A 252 1.16 5.53 -13.54
N GLY A 253 1.06 4.59 -12.61
CA GLY A 253 1.29 4.83 -11.20
C GLY A 253 2.66 5.48 -10.96
N HIS A 254 3.72 4.73 -11.14
CA HIS A 254 5.08 5.22 -10.92
C HIS A 254 5.48 6.45 -11.76
N PRO A 255 5.20 6.53 -13.07
CA PRO A 255 5.52 7.73 -13.82
C PRO A 255 4.80 9.00 -13.38
N LEU A 256 3.67 8.88 -12.68
CA LEU A 256 2.89 10.03 -12.21
C LEU A 256 3.10 10.34 -10.71
N GLU A 257 4.07 9.71 -10.07
CA GLU A 257 4.55 10.11 -8.74
C GLU A 257 5.39 11.40 -8.87
N LEU A 258 5.01 12.46 -8.13
CA LEU A 258 5.68 13.76 -8.24
C LEU A 258 7.15 13.74 -7.83
N ASP A 259 7.53 12.93 -6.86
CA ASP A 259 8.92 12.74 -6.45
C ASP A 259 9.78 12.19 -7.60
N ARG A 260 9.25 11.24 -8.39
CA ARG A 260 9.91 10.75 -9.60
C ARG A 260 10.00 11.80 -10.71
N ILE A 261 8.93 12.58 -10.91
CA ILE A 261 8.90 13.70 -11.85
C ILE A 261 9.93 14.77 -11.47
N LEU A 262 10.09 15.04 -10.18
CA LEU A 262 11.04 16.00 -9.64
C LEU A 262 12.49 15.47 -9.52
N GLY A 263 12.69 14.16 -9.70
CA GLY A 263 13.98 13.50 -9.72
C GLY A 263 14.51 12.99 -8.37
N TYR A 264 13.68 12.92 -7.35
CA TYR A 264 14.09 12.43 -6.01
C TYR A 264 14.44 10.94 -5.99
N GLU A 265 13.82 10.15 -6.87
CA GLU A 265 14.00 8.70 -6.94
C GLU A 265 15.09 8.24 -7.92
N LEU A 266 15.78 9.16 -8.60
CA LEU A 266 16.76 8.84 -9.67
C LEU A 266 17.86 7.89 -9.20
N ALA A 267 18.29 7.99 -7.95
CA ALA A 267 19.38 7.17 -7.41
C ALA A 267 18.93 5.77 -7.01
N PHE A 268 17.63 5.51 -6.88
CA PHE A 268 17.08 4.26 -6.35
C PHE A 268 16.11 3.58 -7.31
N ALA A 269 15.00 4.23 -7.64
CA ALA A 269 13.89 3.63 -8.38
C ALA A 269 13.69 4.23 -9.78
N GLY A 270 14.56 5.15 -10.18
CA GLY A 270 14.50 5.83 -11.47
C GLY A 270 13.59 7.06 -11.49
N GLY A 271 13.57 7.75 -12.62
CA GLY A 271 12.78 8.95 -12.82
C GLY A 271 11.48 8.70 -13.57
N SER A 272 10.86 9.80 -14.00
CA SER A 272 9.71 9.81 -14.88
C SER A 272 10.08 10.41 -16.26
N PHE A 273 9.37 9.98 -17.31
CA PHE A 273 9.41 10.66 -18.61
C PHE A 273 8.53 11.92 -18.63
N VAL A 274 7.62 12.05 -17.64
CA VAL A 274 6.72 13.19 -17.49
C VAL A 274 7.46 14.39 -16.90
N ARG A 275 7.10 15.60 -17.36
CA ARG A 275 7.63 16.88 -16.88
C ARG A 275 6.49 17.76 -16.38
N LEU A 276 6.82 18.78 -15.59
CA LEU A 276 5.81 19.72 -15.06
C LEU A 276 5.06 20.49 -16.15
N GLU A 277 5.68 20.74 -17.28
CA GLU A 277 5.05 21.40 -18.44
C GLU A 277 4.07 20.53 -19.23
N ASP A 278 4.06 19.21 -18.99
CA ASP A 278 3.22 18.25 -19.69
C ASP A 278 1.76 18.22 -19.18
N PHE A 279 1.54 18.70 -17.96
CA PHE A 279 0.20 18.72 -17.36
C PHE A 279 -0.76 19.62 -18.16
N GLY A 280 -1.92 19.05 -18.50
CA GLY A 280 -2.93 19.66 -19.37
C GLY A 280 -2.65 19.57 -20.87
N LYS A 281 -1.53 18.96 -21.29
CA LYS A 281 -1.10 18.92 -22.71
C LYS A 281 -0.74 17.53 -23.21
N LEU A 282 -0.01 16.75 -22.41
CA LEU A 282 0.49 15.45 -22.84
C LEU A 282 -0.68 14.49 -23.09
N ARG A 283 -0.74 14.01 -24.34
CA ARG A 283 -1.62 12.89 -24.68
C ARG A 283 -0.97 11.58 -24.26
N TYR A 284 -1.40 11.07 -23.11
CA TYR A 284 -0.90 9.85 -22.52
C TYR A 284 -1.47 8.58 -23.20
N GLY A 285 -2.67 8.68 -23.73
CA GLY A 285 -3.37 7.57 -24.38
C GLY A 285 -4.53 8.03 -25.25
N SER A 286 -5.35 7.08 -25.67
CA SER A 286 -6.58 7.38 -26.42
C SER A 286 -7.59 8.14 -25.56
N GLU A 287 -8.58 8.76 -26.20
CA GLU A 287 -9.70 9.43 -25.51
C GLU A 287 -10.56 8.50 -24.64
N LYS A 288 -10.42 7.19 -24.82
CA LYS A 288 -11.11 6.18 -24.00
C LYS A 288 -10.41 5.92 -22.67
N LEU A 289 -9.18 6.44 -22.50
CA LEU A 289 -8.40 6.25 -21.28
C LEU A 289 -8.72 7.36 -20.28
N THR A 290 -9.35 6.99 -19.16
CA THR A 290 -9.49 7.84 -17.97
C THR A 290 -8.97 7.05 -16.78
N VAL A 291 -8.07 7.67 -16.00
CA VAL A 291 -7.41 7.03 -14.85
C VAL A 291 -7.53 7.90 -13.62
N ARG A 292 -7.89 7.28 -12.51
CA ARG A 292 -7.99 7.91 -11.19
C ARG A 292 -7.11 7.16 -10.19
N ALA A 293 -6.50 7.91 -9.27
CA ALA A 293 -5.91 7.37 -8.04
C ALA A 293 -6.93 7.60 -6.92
N ASP A 294 -7.65 6.54 -6.59
CA ASP A 294 -8.76 6.60 -5.65
C ASP A 294 -8.43 5.79 -4.38
N ALA A 295 -8.08 6.51 -3.30
CA ALA A 295 -7.81 5.95 -1.99
C ALA A 295 -9.08 5.75 -1.14
N THR A 296 -10.27 6.07 -1.69
CA THR A 296 -11.57 5.98 -0.99
C THR A 296 -12.38 4.74 -1.37
N LEU A 297 -11.86 3.91 -2.30
CA LEU A 297 -12.55 2.69 -2.76
C LEU A 297 -12.83 1.74 -1.60
N GLU A 298 -14.10 1.42 -1.39
CA GLU A 298 -14.49 0.50 -0.33
C GLU A 298 -13.82 -0.87 -0.49
N ASN A 299 -13.40 -1.43 0.62
CA ASN A 299 -12.86 -2.79 0.73
C ASN A 299 -11.53 -3.04 0.00
N SER A 300 -10.88 -2.02 -0.52
CA SER A 300 -9.58 -2.14 -1.17
C SER A 300 -8.42 -2.04 -0.16
N PRO A 301 -7.40 -2.91 -0.22
CA PRO A 301 -6.22 -2.80 0.64
C PRO A 301 -5.40 -1.51 0.45
N GLY A 302 -5.56 -0.86 -0.71
CA GLY A 302 -4.93 0.44 -0.99
C GLY A 302 -5.71 1.64 -0.47
N SER A 303 -6.88 1.43 0.13
CA SER A 303 -7.72 2.51 0.66
C SER A 303 -7.46 2.78 2.14
N PHE A 304 -7.61 4.02 2.52
CA PHE A 304 -7.38 4.50 3.88
C PHE A 304 -8.25 5.73 4.16
N GLY A 305 -8.44 6.09 5.42
CA GLY A 305 -9.14 7.32 5.78
C GLY A 305 -8.24 8.55 5.73
N PHE A 306 -6.98 8.37 6.13
CA PHE A 306 -5.94 9.41 6.17
C PHE A 306 -4.61 8.80 5.78
N ASP A 307 -3.81 9.54 5.03
CA ASP A 307 -2.45 9.13 4.68
C ASP A 307 -1.48 9.25 5.86
N ASP A 308 -0.19 9.16 5.59
CA ASP A 308 0.84 9.24 6.61
C ASP A 308 1.28 10.68 6.95
N ASP A 309 0.76 11.69 6.26
CA ASP A 309 0.90 13.10 6.58
C ASP A 309 -0.35 13.66 7.27
N GLY A 310 -1.35 12.79 7.53
CA GLY A 310 -2.62 13.16 8.15
C GLY A 310 -3.59 13.86 7.20
N VAL A 311 -3.38 13.72 5.89
CA VAL A 311 -4.27 14.24 4.84
C VAL A 311 -5.39 13.23 4.59
N PRO A 312 -6.67 13.66 4.47
CA PRO A 312 -7.76 12.76 4.13
C PRO A 312 -7.56 12.07 2.78
N ALA A 313 -7.99 10.81 2.70
CA ALA A 313 -8.00 10.05 1.46
C ALA A 313 -8.79 10.78 0.36
N GLN A 314 -8.28 10.73 -0.85
CA GLN A 314 -8.82 11.45 -2.00
C GLN A 314 -9.05 10.51 -3.19
N ASP A 315 -9.92 10.93 -4.09
CA ASP A 315 -10.11 10.37 -5.43
C ASP A 315 -9.59 11.39 -6.46
N ASN A 316 -8.36 11.19 -6.92
CA ASN A 316 -7.64 12.11 -7.77
C ASN A 316 -7.68 11.68 -9.24
N LEU A 317 -8.13 12.57 -10.12
CA LEU A 317 -8.09 12.35 -11.57
C LEU A 317 -6.66 12.57 -12.10
N LEU A 318 -6.06 11.53 -12.65
CA LEU A 318 -4.70 11.56 -13.18
C LEU A 318 -4.68 11.79 -14.70
N ILE A 319 -5.53 11.07 -15.41
CA ILE A 319 -5.68 11.17 -16.86
C ILE A 319 -7.16 11.34 -17.19
N ASP A 320 -7.51 12.40 -17.91
CA ASP A 320 -8.85 12.65 -18.40
C ASP A 320 -8.91 12.49 -19.92
N LYS A 321 -9.68 11.51 -20.39
CA LYS A 321 -9.86 11.23 -21.83
C LYS A 321 -8.54 11.26 -22.60
N GLY A 322 -7.52 10.63 -22.03
CA GLY A 322 -6.19 10.49 -22.59
C GLY A 322 -5.25 11.68 -22.36
N ILE A 323 -5.67 12.74 -21.70
CA ILE A 323 -4.83 13.90 -21.37
C ILE A 323 -4.38 13.80 -19.92
N LEU A 324 -3.07 13.97 -19.68
CA LEU A 324 -2.49 14.05 -18.36
C LEU A 324 -2.97 15.31 -17.64
N VAL A 325 -3.62 15.15 -16.47
CA VAL A 325 -4.16 16.29 -15.70
C VAL A 325 -3.74 16.30 -14.24
N GLY A 326 -3.31 15.17 -13.66
CA GLY A 326 -2.97 15.06 -12.26
C GLY A 326 -1.76 14.16 -11.99
N ALA A 327 -1.29 14.17 -10.75
CA ALA A 327 -0.18 13.36 -10.26
C ALA A 327 -0.49 12.81 -8.86
N ILE A 328 0.28 11.80 -8.45
CA ILE A 328 0.26 11.25 -7.09
C ILE A 328 1.35 11.99 -6.29
N SER A 329 1.01 12.52 -5.13
CA SER A 329 1.91 13.39 -4.38
C SER A 329 1.67 13.34 -2.87
N GLY A 330 2.65 13.84 -2.11
CA GLY A 330 2.54 14.26 -0.72
C GLY A 330 2.78 15.76 -0.56
N ARG A 331 2.57 16.29 0.62
CA ARG A 331 2.64 17.73 0.96
C ARG A 331 3.93 18.43 0.51
N GLN A 332 5.07 17.78 0.68
CA GLN A 332 6.37 18.34 0.27
C GLN A 332 6.46 18.48 -1.25
N MET A 333 6.06 17.46 -2.00
CA MET A 333 6.25 17.42 -3.45
C MET A 333 5.32 18.41 -4.16
N VAL A 334 4.12 18.63 -3.64
CA VAL A 334 3.17 19.63 -4.16
C VAL A 334 3.75 21.05 -4.06
N GLU A 335 4.28 21.41 -2.90
CA GLU A 335 4.90 22.74 -2.70
C GLU A 335 6.09 22.94 -3.64
N GLU A 336 6.96 21.95 -3.74
CA GLU A 336 8.13 22.04 -4.61
C GLU A 336 7.77 22.10 -6.09
N ALA A 337 6.80 21.29 -6.53
CA ALA A 337 6.34 21.30 -7.92
C ALA A 337 5.76 22.65 -8.30
N ASN A 338 4.92 23.25 -7.46
CA ASN A 338 4.35 24.57 -7.68
C ASN A 338 5.44 25.68 -7.71
N ALA A 339 6.41 25.59 -6.79
CA ALA A 339 7.54 26.52 -6.76
C ALA A 339 8.42 26.41 -8.03
N ARG A 340 8.78 25.19 -8.47
CA ARG A 340 9.56 24.97 -9.70
C ARG A 340 8.82 25.40 -10.95
N ALA A 341 7.51 25.15 -11.01
CA ALA A 341 6.68 25.57 -12.14
C ALA A 341 6.39 27.08 -12.17
N ARG A 342 6.68 27.83 -11.08
CA ARG A 342 6.33 29.23 -10.86
C ARG A 342 4.84 29.54 -11.08
N ARG A 343 3.99 28.57 -10.85
CA ARG A 343 2.53 28.66 -10.92
C ARG A 343 1.92 27.52 -10.09
N GLN A 344 0.69 27.69 -9.64
CA GLN A 344 -0.05 26.61 -9.02
C GLN A 344 -0.47 25.60 -10.11
N ILE A 345 0.12 24.39 -10.08
CA ILE A 345 -0.28 23.27 -10.94
C ILE A 345 -1.22 22.35 -10.15
N PHE A 346 -0.96 22.19 -8.85
CA PHE A 346 -1.70 21.31 -7.96
C PHE A 346 -2.31 22.13 -6.82
N SER A 347 -3.56 21.81 -6.46
CA SER A 347 -4.28 22.42 -5.34
C SER A 347 -4.30 21.42 -4.19
N GLY A 348 -3.53 21.70 -3.15
CA GLY A 348 -3.49 20.85 -1.96
C GLY A 348 -2.68 19.54 -2.15
N SER A 349 -2.53 18.83 -1.07
CA SER A 349 -1.88 17.51 -1.01
C SER A 349 -2.90 16.40 -1.12
#